data_1b29bd39183761a1d22952e2ac22121f
#
_entry.id   1b29bd39183761a1d22952e2ac22121f
#
_cell.length_a   1.000
_cell.length_b   1.000
_cell.length_c   1.000
_cell.angle_alpha   90.00
_cell.angle_beta   90.00
_cell.angle_gamma   90.00
#
_symmetry.space_group_name_H-M   'P 1'
#
loop_
_entity.id
_entity.type
_entity.pdbx_description
1 polymer ?
#
loop_
_entity_poly.entity_id
_entity_poly.type
_entity_poly.pdbx_seq_one_letter_code
_entity_poly.pdbx_strand_id
1 'polypeptide(L)'
;MSHSLAVPRKSSPAKRLRFSRTSSSREALLIDTNRNIRQELQQMVDTLEDTMDGMKEFLFFLELYPRMLREPYGTYLFLDNCIFGRQTERRRILNFLMCPSATPDLAILPIVGPIRVGKSTLVENICRDDSVRDRFSMILFFPEGSLKDERVVNLRENNIKFRHQNFASQNRLLIIIETAKDINEETWRRLKSSATCMTPCGESKIIITSRSDRIVNLGTTEALRLDYLPQEAYWHFFKSLVFRSTNSDEQPKLATMAMEIALELRQCFTSARIAAGILRDNFNARFWRTVLDCVRESKQTNLLMFDQHPYLRLREDAPVYCWRLVKRHRYFFICNHHQSESSENVPKINLQDIMLGCGGKLPCGEFEALAWRSRIPPYYNYTVSCKMQAPQLTVGRKKRVHQEEEHFV
;
A
#
# COMPACT_ATOMS: atom_id res chain seq x y z
N MET A 1 -49.31 -61.26 5.90
CA MET A 1 -49.40 -61.71 4.52
C MET A 1 -48.01 -61.41 3.92
N SER A 2 -47.00 -62.34 4.06
CA SER A 2 -46.74 -63.45 3.11
C SER A 2 -46.39 -62.90 1.73
N HIS A 3 -45.17 -63.04 1.30
CA HIS A 3 -44.40 -64.06 0.62
C HIS A 3 -43.03 -63.49 0.28
N SER A 4 -41.90 -63.91 0.65
CA SER A 4 -41.05 -65.11 0.40
C SER A 4 -40.97 -65.58 -1.07
N LEU A 5 -39.76 -65.61 -1.59
CA LEU A 5 -39.12 -66.57 -2.56
C LEU A 5 -37.70 -66.01 -2.92
N ALA A 6 -36.63 -66.52 -2.48
CA ALA A 6 -35.82 -67.74 -2.69
C ALA A 6 -35.13 -67.84 -4.09
N VAL A 7 -33.83 -67.63 -4.08
CA VAL A 7 -32.59 -68.23 -4.67
C VAL A 7 -32.72 -69.04 -5.97
N PRO A 8 -31.71 -69.05 -6.89
CA PRO A 8 -30.57 -69.96 -6.68
C PRO A 8 -29.16 -69.47 -7.09
N ARG A 9 -28.17 -70.10 -6.46
CA ARG A 9 -26.73 -70.11 -6.72
C ARG A 9 -26.36 -70.65 -8.09
N LYS A 10 -25.29 -70.08 -8.73
CA LYS A 10 -24.37 -70.86 -9.57
C LYS A 10 -22.92 -70.45 -9.26
N SER A 11 -22.15 -71.44 -8.93
CA SER A 11 -20.71 -71.46 -8.71
C SER A 11 -19.94 -71.56 -10.02
N SER A 12 -18.76 -70.93 -10.08
CA SER A 12 -17.54 -71.45 -10.72
C SER A 12 -16.39 -70.42 -10.70
N PRO A 13 -15.13 -70.74 -10.98
CA PRO A 13 -14.11 -70.98 -9.94
C PRO A 13 -13.01 -69.89 -9.95
N ALA A 14 -12.30 -69.89 -8.81
CA ALA A 14 -11.19 -69.01 -8.50
C ALA A 14 -10.02 -69.11 -9.50
N LYS A 15 -9.58 -67.95 -10.02
CA LYS A 15 -8.20 -67.75 -10.49
C LYS A 15 -7.45 -66.95 -9.42
N ARG A 16 -6.53 -67.64 -8.73
CA ARG A 16 -5.55 -67.04 -7.82
C ARG A 16 -4.59 -66.20 -8.64
N LEU A 17 -4.73 -64.88 -8.56
CA LEU A 17 -3.67 -63.96 -8.94
C LEU A 17 -2.80 -63.70 -7.71
N ARG A 18 -1.54 -64.10 -7.79
CA ARG A 18 -0.49 -63.75 -6.83
C ARG A 18 -0.20 -62.24 -6.99
N PHE A 19 -0.65 -61.44 -6.06
CA PHE A 19 -0.21 -60.07 -5.94
C PHE A 19 1.15 -60.05 -5.23
N SER A 20 2.12 -59.44 -5.90
CA SER A 20 3.48 -59.24 -5.39
C SER A 20 3.47 -58.18 -4.27
N ARG A 21 4.33 -58.44 -3.29
CA ARG A 21 4.53 -57.71 -2.04
C ARG A 21 5.14 -56.28 -2.18
N THR A 22 4.68 -55.45 -3.10
CA THR A 22 5.22 -54.08 -3.27
C THR A 22 4.23 -52.95 -2.90
N SER A 23 3.01 -53.26 -2.47
CA SER A 23 2.01 -52.24 -2.05
C SER A 23 2.13 -51.82 -0.58
N SER A 24 2.74 -52.65 0.28
CA SER A 24 2.78 -52.39 1.73
C SER A 24 3.61 -51.18 2.16
N SER A 25 4.65 -50.82 1.41
CA SER A 25 5.51 -49.67 1.78
C SER A 25 4.89 -48.30 1.40
N ARG A 26 4.09 -48.28 0.32
CA ARG A 26 3.40 -47.03 -0.08
C ARG A 26 2.19 -46.70 0.80
N GLU A 27 1.45 -47.74 1.21
CA GLU A 27 0.34 -47.56 2.15
C GLU A 27 0.83 -47.16 3.54
N ALA A 28 1.93 -47.71 4.02
CA ALA A 28 2.53 -47.32 5.29
C ALA A 28 3.03 -45.87 5.28
N LEU A 29 3.62 -45.38 4.18
CA LEU A 29 4.05 -43.99 4.02
C LEU A 29 2.86 -43.02 3.95
N LEU A 30 1.78 -43.40 3.28
CA LEU A 30 0.54 -42.57 3.20
C LEU A 30 -0.17 -42.51 4.56
N ILE A 31 -0.15 -43.60 5.34
CA ILE A 31 -0.73 -43.62 6.69
C ILE A 31 0.09 -42.76 7.64
N ASP A 32 1.42 -42.79 7.53
CA ASP A 32 2.30 -41.96 8.38
C ASP A 32 2.22 -40.48 8.02
N THR A 33 2.12 -40.13 6.74
CA THR A 33 1.91 -38.77 6.27
C THR A 33 0.54 -38.23 6.74
N ASN A 34 -0.52 -39.02 6.66
CA ASN A 34 -1.84 -38.64 7.16
C ASN A 34 -1.87 -38.52 8.69
N ARG A 35 -1.05 -39.29 9.41
CA ARG A 35 -0.92 -39.17 10.87
C ARG A 35 -0.22 -37.87 11.27
N ASN A 36 0.85 -37.50 10.57
CA ASN A 36 1.57 -36.25 10.79
C ASN A 36 0.69 -35.03 10.49
N ILE A 37 -0.04 -35.03 9.37
CA ILE A 37 -0.99 -33.97 9.03
C ILE A 37 -2.08 -33.85 10.07
N ARG A 38 -2.60 -34.96 10.60
CA ARG A 38 -3.59 -34.92 11.68
C ARG A 38 -3.02 -34.33 12.98
N GLN A 39 -1.77 -34.68 13.31
CA GLN A 39 -1.11 -34.10 14.50
C GLN A 39 -0.86 -32.61 14.35
N GLU A 40 -0.42 -32.15 13.20
CA GLU A 40 -0.25 -30.71 12.92
C GLU A 40 -1.57 -29.96 12.96
N LEU A 41 -2.63 -30.52 12.38
CA LEU A 41 -3.97 -29.92 12.46
C LEU A 41 -4.49 -29.87 13.91
N GLN A 42 -4.27 -30.92 14.69
CA GLN A 42 -4.68 -30.93 16.10
C GLN A 42 -3.91 -29.87 16.90
N GLN A 43 -2.60 -29.75 16.70
CA GLN A 43 -1.80 -28.69 17.34
C GLN A 43 -2.27 -27.28 16.94
N MET A 44 -2.66 -27.08 15.69
CA MET A 44 -3.24 -25.80 15.25
C MET A 44 -4.60 -25.52 15.92
N VAL A 45 -5.44 -26.53 16.07
CA VAL A 45 -6.72 -26.39 16.78
C VAL A 45 -6.48 -26.08 18.25
N ASP A 46 -5.62 -26.82 18.92
CA ASP A 46 -5.29 -26.61 20.34
C ASP A 46 -4.73 -25.19 20.56
N THR A 47 -3.85 -24.71 19.66
CA THR A 47 -3.30 -23.33 19.72
C THR A 47 -4.38 -22.28 19.49
N LEU A 48 -5.36 -22.54 18.63
CA LEU A 48 -6.50 -21.65 18.41
C LEU A 48 -7.42 -21.62 19.62
N GLU A 49 -7.69 -22.77 20.24
CA GLU A 49 -8.50 -22.87 21.47
C GLU A 49 -7.84 -22.12 22.63
N ASP A 50 -6.54 -22.31 22.86
CA ASP A 50 -5.76 -21.58 23.86
C ASP A 50 -5.81 -20.06 23.62
N THR A 51 -5.67 -19.64 22.35
CA THR A 51 -5.76 -18.23 21.98
C THR A 51 -7.15 -17.67 22.23
N MET A 52 -8.20 -18.43 21.90
CA MET A 52 -9.59 -18.03 22.18
C MET A 52 -9.89 -17.95 23.67
N ASP A 53 -9.35 -18.85 24.46
CA ASP A 53 -9.52 -18.83 25.92
C ASP A 53 -8.78 -17.66 26.55
N GLY A 54 -7.57 -17.35 26.11
CA GLY A 54 -6.86 -16.13 26.50
C GLY A 54 -7.61 -14.85 26.09
N MET A 55 -8.29 -14.85 24.95
CA MET A 55 -9.18 -13.73 24.57
C MET A 55 -10.41 -13.62 25.47
N LYS A 56 -10.98 -14.72 25.93
CA LYS A 56 -12.11 -14.71 26.89
C LYS A 56 -11.70 -14.12 28.23
N GLU A 57 -10.54 -14.50 28.76
CA GLU A 57 -9.98 -13.90 29.99
C GLU A 57 -9.77 -12.40 29.83
N PHE A 58 -9.21 -11.98 28.68
CA PHE A 58 -9.01 -10.58 28.37
C PHE A 58 -10.34 -9.81 28.26
N LEU A 59 -11.36 -10.40 27.63
CA LEU A 59 -12.70 -9.80 27.55
C LEU A 59 -13.36 -9.70 28.93
N PHE A 60 -13.22 -10.71 29.77
CA PHE A 60 -13.73 -10.69 31.16
C PHE A 60 -13.02 -9.60 31.97
N PHE A 61 -11.70 -9.44 31.81
CA PHE A 61 -10.96 -8.37 32.44
C PHE A 61 -11.43 -6.98 31.99
N LEU A 62 -11.74 -6.83 30.69
CA LEU A 62 -12.27 -5.59 30.13
C LEU A 62 -13.70 -5.27 30.58
N GLU A 63 -14.55 -6.28 30.90
CA GLU A 63 -15.88 -6.09 31.46
C GLU A 63 -15.86 -5.53 32.88
N LEU A 64 -14.83 -5.87 33.66
CA LEU A 64 -14.65 -5.40 35.05
C LEU A 64 -14.04 -3.99 35.10
N TYR A 65 -13.46 -3.51 33.99
CA TYR A 65 -12.99 -2.13 33.92
C TYR A 65 -14.20 -1.17 33.89
N PRO A 66 -14.18 -0.09 34.68
CA PRO A 66 -15.23 0.92 34.58
C PRO A 66 -15.33 1.35 33.15
N ARG A 67 -16.54 1.36 32.60
CA ARG A 67 -16.82 1.84 31.25
C ARG A 67 -16.35 3.30 31.13
N MET A 68 -15.04 3.50 30.98
CA MET A 68 -14.57 4.69 30.28
C MET A 68 -15.32 4.63 28.94
N LEU A 69 -15.95 5.74 28.56
CA LEU A 69 -16.62 5.93 27.27
C LEU A 69 -15.82 5.13 26.24
N ARG A 70 -16.36 3.98 25.83
CA ARG A 70 -15.64 3.03 24.96
C ARG A 70 -15.40 3.76 23.67
N GLU A 71 -14.26 4.45 23.63
CA GLU A 71 -13.66 4.68 22.35
C GLU A 71 -13.56 3.30 21.72
N PRO A 72 -14.19 3.03 20.57
CA PRO A 72 -14.01 1.77 19.87
C PRO A 72 -12.51 1.61 19.68
N TYR A 73 -11.91 0.69 20.42
CA TYR A 73 -10.48 0.52 20.62
C TYR A 73 -9.81 0.69 19.29
N GLY A 74 -9.41 1.82 19.14
CA GLY A 74 -8.74 2.54 18.22
C GLY A 74 -8.39 1.82 16.93
N THR A 75 -9.34 1.52 16.04
CA THR A 75 -9.01 1.36 14.63
C THR A 75 -8.12 2.51 14.16
N TYR A 76 -8.26 3.70 14.73
CA TYR A 76 -7.39 4.85 14.45
C TYR A 76 -5.98 4.69 15.05
N LEU A 77 -5.79 4.07 16.22
CA LEU A 77 -4.48 3.72 16.77
C LEU A 77 -3.77 2.69 15.88
N PHE A 78 -4.53 1.76 15.32
CA PHE A 78 -4.02 0.87 14.28
C PHE A 78 -3.57 1.62 13.03
N LEU A 79 -4.30 2.64 12.62
CA LEU A 79 -3.94 3.46 11.45
C LEU A 79 -2.67 4.30 11.67
N ASP A 80 -2.35 4.62 12.91
CA ASP A 80 -1.12 5.33 13.24
C ASP A 80 0.10 4.39 13.40
N ASN A 81 -0.11 3.08 13.57
CA ASN A 81 0.95 2.11 13.84
C ASN A 81 1.12 1.04 12.75
N CYS A 82 0.15 0.83 11.87
CA CYS A 82 0.25 -0.16 10.81
C CYS A 82 -0.31 0.33 9.47
N ILE A 83 0.11 -0.35 8.40
CA ILE A 83 -0.37 -0.06 7.05
C ILE A 83 -1.73 -0.70 6.86
N PHE A 84 -2.76 0.13 6.72
CA PHE A 84 -4.13 -0.31 6.57
C PHE A 84 -4.36 -1.09 5.26
N GLY A 85 -5.06 -2.21 5.36
CA GLY A 85 -5.53 -2.98 4.22
C GLY A 85 -4.43 -3.66 3.38
N ARG A 86 -3.22 -3.88 3.94
CA ARG A 86 -2.08 -4.47 3.24
C ARG A 86 -1.50 -5.71 3.95
N GLN A 87 -2.30 -6.36 4.75
CA GLN A 87 -1.85 -7.51 5.56
C GLN A 87 -1.43 -8.69 4.68
N THR A 88 -2.18 -8.98 3.61
CA THR A 88 -1.87 -10.07 2.68
C THR A 88 -0.58 -9.80 1.93
N GLU A 89 -0.42 -8.59 1.40
CA GLU A 89 0.78 -8.18 0.67
C GLU A 89 2.00 -8.16 1.61
N ARG A 90 1.83 -7.61 2.83
CA ARG A 90 2.87 -7.63 3.85
C ARG A 90 3.32 -9.06 4.17
N ARG A 91 2.38 -9.97 4.39
CA ARG A 91 2.69 -11.39 4.66
C ARG A 91 3.43 -12.03 3.49
N ARG A 92 3.02 -11.77 2.25
CA ARG A 92 3.69 -12.30 1.06
C ARG A 92 5.13 -11.80 0.94
N ILE A 93 5.39 -10.53 1.21
CA ILE A 93 6.76 -9.99 1.21
C ILE A 93 7.58 -10.60 2.36
N LEU A 94 7.01 -10.70 3.57
CA LEU A 94 7.70 -11.34 4.69
C LEU A 94 8.02 -12.82 4.39
N ASN A 95 7.09 -13.56 3.84
CA ASN A 95 7.33 -14.95 3.43
C ASN A 95 8.47 -15.04 2.41
N PHE A 96 8.46 -14.15 1.39
CA PHE A 96 9.58 -14.08 0.45
C PHE A 96 10.90 -13.79 1.15
N LEU A 97 10.94 -12.87 2.10
CA LEU A 97 12.16 -12.52 2.82
C LEU A 97 12.64 -13.63 3.77
N MET A 98 11.70 -14.33 4.43
CA MET A 98 12.02 -15.34 5.45
C MET A 98 12.27 -16.73 4.90
N CYS A 99 11.63 -17.12 3.80
CA CYS A 99 11.85 -18.44 3.21
C CYS A 99 13.27 -18.57 2.61
N PRO A 100 13.96 -19.69 2.81
CA PRO A 100 15.20 -19.99 2.10
C PRO A 100 14.97 -19.98 0.59
N SER A 101 15.96 -19.53 -0.18
CA SER A 101 15.88 -19.62 -1.64
C SER A 101 16.02 -21.09 -2.08
N ALA A 102 15.11 -21.54 -2.92
CA ALA A 102 15.16 -22.92 -3.44
C ALA A 102 16.34 -23.16 -4.41
N THR A 103 16.89 -22.08 -4.95
CA THR A 103 18.04 -22.10 -5.87
C THR A 103 19.18 -21.25 -5.30
N PRO A 104 20.44 -21.57 -5.63
CA PRO A 104 21.58 -20.75 -5.23
C PRO A 104 21.59 -19.36 -5.89
N ASP A 105 20.67 -19.14 -6.82
CA ASP A 105 20.54 -17.86 -7.52
C ASP A 105 19.89 -16.80 -6.65
N LEU A 106 20.21 -15.55 -6.94
CA LEU A 106 19.68 -14.36 -6.30
C LEU A 106 18.15 -14.28 -6.44
N ALA A 107 17.43 -14.36 -5.34
CA ALA A 107 15.97 -14.30 -5.34
C ALA A 107 15.47 -12.85 -5.54
N ILE A 108 14.53 -12.65 -6.47
CA ILE A 108 14.04 -11.33 -6.89
C ILE A 108 12.52 -11.30 -6.84
N LEU A 109 11.97 -10.38 -6.04
CA LEU A 109 10.54 -10.12 -5.96
C LEU A 109 10.20 -8.78 -6.64
N PRO A 110 9.52 -8.78 -7.78
CA PRO A 110 8.95 -7.57 -8.37
C PRO A 110 7.67 -7.15 -7.64
N ILE A 111 7.55 -5.87 -7.34
CA ILE A 111 6.34 -5.25 -6.78
C ILE A 111 5.87 -4.17 -7.75
N VAL A 112 4.75 -4.41 -8.40
CA VAL A 112 4.18 -3.53 -9.41
C VAL A 112 2.92 -2.86 -8.89
N GLY A 113 2.71 -1.62 -9.25
CA GLY A 113 1.46 -0.93 -8.92
C GLY A 113 1.52 0.56 -9.25
N PRO A 114 0.36 1.22 -9.27
CA PRO A 114 0.26 2.62 -9.64
C PRO A 114 1.06 3.54 -8.69
N ILE A 115 1.24 4.78 -9.10
CA ILE A 115 1.88 5.81 -8.27
C ILE A 115 1.06 6.04 -6.99
N ARG A 116 1.74 6.32 -5.87
CA ARG A 116 1.12 6.64 -4.56
C ARG A 116 0.22 5.55 -3.97
N VAL A 117 0.32 4.33 -4.47
CA VAL A 117 -0.41 3.18 -3.89
C VAL A 117 0.24 2.67 -2.59
N GLY A 118 1.42 3.18 -2.24
CA GLY A 118 2.15 2.87 -1.02
C GLY A 118 3.18 1.75 -1.14
N LYS A 119 3.73 1.47 -2.35
CA LYS A 119 4.77 0.44 -2.57
C LYS A 119 5.98 0.66 -1.66
N SER A 120 6.62 1.83 -1.77
CA SER A 120 7.81 2.20 -0.99
C SER A 120 7.54 2.14 0.50
N THR A 121 6.44 2.74 0.94
CA THR A 121 6.03 2.73 2.35
C THR A 121 5.86 1.29 2.88
N LEU A 122 5.27 0.40 2.10
CA LEU A 122 5.08 -1.01 2.49
C LEU A 122 6.42 -1.73 2.62
N VAL A 123 7.29 -1.62 1.62
CA VAL A 123 8.60 -2.29 1.63
C VAL A 123 9.47 -1.76 2.76
N GLU A 124 9.56 -0.44 2.91
CA GLU A 124 10.38 0.15 3.96
C GLU A 124 9.86 -0.11 5.37
N ASN A 125 8.54 -0.15 5.56
CA ASN A 125 7.95 -0.56 6.82
C ASN A 125 8.35 -2.00 7.18
N ILE A 126 8.34 -2.91 6.20
CA ILE A 126 8.76 -4.30 6.39
C ILE A 126 10.25 -4.39 6.69
N CYS A 127 11.09 -3.57 6.09
CA CYS A 127 12.52 -3.54 6.39
C CYS A 127 12.85 -3.07 7.81
N ARG A 128 11.88 -2.47 8.50
CA ARG A 128 12.02 -2.09 9.93
C ARG A 128 11.51 -3.17 10.88
N ASP A 129 10.91 -4.24 10.37
CA ASP A 129 10.52 -5.40 11.15
C ASP A 129 11.78 -6.08 11.73
N ASP A 130 11.77 -6.35 13.03
CA ASP A 130 12.94 -6.91 13.72
C ASP A 130 13.36 -8.25 13.11
N SER A 131 12.40 -9.09 12.72
CA SER A 131 12.69 -10.36 12.06
C SER A 131 13.45 -10.21 10.74
N VAL A 132 13.16 -9.15 9.97
CA VAL A 132 13.88 -8.84 8.73
C VAL A 132 15.28 -8.30 9.04
N ARG A 133 15.37 -7.42 10.03
CA ARG A 133 16.64 -6.84 10.45
C ARG A 133 17.59 -7.88 11.05
N ASP A 134 17.07 -8.85 11.78
CA ASP A 134 17.84 -9.95 12.34
C ASP A 134 18.32 -10.94 11.25
N ARG A 135 17.54 -11.07 10.15
CA ARG A 135 17.88 -11.97 9.06
C ARG A 135 18.94 -11.42 8.11
N PHE A 136 18.89 -10.12 7.80
CA PHE A 136 19.79 -9.48 6.83
C PHE A 136 20.82 -8.61 7.54
N SER A 137 22.11 -8.92 7.31
CA SER A 137 23.23 -8.16 7.89
C SER A 137 23.33 -6.73 7.32
N MET A 138 22.83 -6.54 6.08
CA MET A 138 22.84 -5.26 5.39
C MET A 138 21.60 -5.10 4.52
N ILE A 139 20.98 -3.93 4.59
CA ILE A 139 19.85 -3.53 3.72
C ILE A 139 20.27 -2.31 2.94
N LEU A 140 20.37 -2.45 1.61
CA LEU A 140 20.70 -1.39 0.68
C LEU A 140 19.44 -0.86 0.01
N PHE A 141 19.31 0.45 -0.08
CA PHE A 141 18.17 1.10 -0.70
C PHE A 141 18.62 2.00 -1.85
N PHE A 142 18.06 1.75 -3.02
CA PHE A 142 18.29 2.51 -4.24
C PHE A 142 17.00 3.25 -4.62
N PRO A 143 16.87 4.54 -4.24
CA PRO A 143 15.70 5.34 -4.60
C PRO A 143 15.64 5.61 -6.10
N GLU A 144 14.47 6.08 -6.56
CA GLU A 144 14.25 6.42 -7.95
C GLU A 144 15.33 7.39 -8.47
N GLY A 145 15.92 7.06 -9.61
CA GLY A 145 16.95 7.87 -10.25
C GLY A 145 18.39 7.55 -9.84
N SER A 146 18.61 6.86 -8.72
CA SER A 146 19.96 6.50 -8.25
C SER A 146 20.70 5.55 -9.20
N LEU A 147 19.96 4.71 -9.94
CA LEU A 147 20.53 3.75 -10.89
C LEU A 147 21.13 4.40 -12.16
N LYS A 148 21.00 5.71 -12.35
CA LYS A 148 21.57 6.42 -13.50
C LYS A 148 23.04 6.78 -13.33
N ASP A 149 23.52 6.78 -12.11
CA ASP A 149 24.90 7.16 -11.80
C ASP A 149 25.79 5.91 -11.89
N GLU A 150 26.86 5.96 -12.72
CA GLU A 150 27.84 4.88 -12.82
C GLU A 150 28.51 4.55 -11.49
N ARG A 151 28.49 5.49 -10.53
CA ARG A 151 29.00 5.32 -9.17
C ARG A 151 28.15 4.35 -8.33
N VAL A 152 26.92 4.06 -8.72
CA VAL A 152 26.00 3.15 -8.00
C VAL A 152 26.45 1.69 -8.08
N VAL A 153 27.30 1.35 -9.05
CA VAL A 153 27.89 0.01 -9.17
C VAL A 153 28.80 -0.33 -7.98
N ASN A 154 29.34 0.67 -7.27
CA ASN A 154 30.03 0.47 -6.00
C ASN A 154 29.03 0.46 -4.84
N LEU A 155 28.41 -0.70 -4.59
CA LEU A 155 27.42 -0.96 -3.54
C LEU A 155 27.87 -0.58 -2.11
N ARG A 156 29.12 -0.12 -1.93
CA ARG A 156 29.75 -0.05 -0.60
C ARG A 156 29.57 1.24 0.18
N GLU A 157 29.29 2.37 -0.43
CA GLU A 157 29.54 3.64 0.32
C GLU A 157 28.32 4.54 0.58
N ASN A 158 27.29 4.56 -0.27
CA ASN A 158 26.25 5.61 -0.16
C ASN A 158 24.79 5.16 0.03
N ASN A 159 24.51 3.85 0.02
CA ASN A 159 23.13 3.35 -0.01
C ASN A 159 22.76 2.45 1.18
N ILE A 160 23.55 2.45 2.23
CA ILE A 160 23.34 1.59 3.40
C ILE A 160 22.28 2.23 4.29
N LYS A 161 21.09 1.65 4.31
CA LYS A 161 20.00 2.08 5.21
C LYS A 161 20.11 1.45 6.60
N PHE A 162 20.57 0.19 6.66
CA PHE A 162 20.79 -0.53 7.91
C PHE A 162 22.03 -1.43 7.81
N ARG A 163 22.88 -1.37 8.82
CA ARG A 163 24.01 -2.27 8.98
C ARG A 163 24.02 -2.82 10.40
N HIS A 164 23.93 -4.13 10.53
CA HIS A 164 24.10 -4.80 11.82
C HIS A 164 25.60 -4.98 12.09
N GLN A 165 26.08 -4.53 13.25
CA GLN A 165 27.51 -4.58 13.60
C GLN A 165 27.99 -5.96 14.10
N ASN A 166 27.09 -6.89 14.44
CA ASN A 166 27.42 -8.07 15.25
C ASN A 166 27.29 -9.43 14.57
N PHE A 167 27.12 -9.53 13.25
CA PHE A 167 27.01 -10.84 12.61
C PHE A 167 28.26 -11.21 11.79
N ALA A 168 29.17 -11.95 12.44
CA ALA A 168 30.41 -12.43 11.83
C ALA A 168 30.23 -13.66 10.89
N SER A 169 29.03 -14.25 10.77
CA SER A 169 28.91 -15.57 10.15
C SER A 169 27.95 -15.72 8.96
N GLN A 170 27.07 -14.77 8.66
CA GLN A 170 26.17 -14.86 7.51
C GLN A 170 25.97 -13.49 6.83
N ASN A 171 26.73 -13.23 5.77
CA ASN A 171 26.58 -12.04 4.95
C ASN A 171 25.33 -12.14 4.07
N ARG A 172 24.15 -11.96 4.64
CA ARG A 172 22.89 -11.87 3.88
C ARG A 172 22.58 -10.43 3.54
N LEU A 173 22.37 -10.17 2.26
CA LEU A 173 22.13 -8.83 1.72
C LEU A 173 20.69 -8.73 1.22
N LEU A 174 19.99 -7.67 1.62
CA LEU A 174 18.72 -7.28 1.02
C LEU A 174 18.93 -5.99 0.21
N ILE A 175 18.57 -6.03 -1.07
CA ILE A 175 18.63 -4.88 -1.95
C ILE A 175 17.21 -4.46 -2.32
N ILE A 176 16.91 -3.18 -2.12
CA ILE A 176 15.63 -2.57 -2.50
C ILE A 176 15.90 -1.55 -3.58
N ILE A 177 15.18 -1.69 -4.69
CA ILE A 177 15.33 -0.84 -5.87
C ILE A 177 13.98 -0.20 -6.16
N GLU A 178 13.95 1.13 -6.20
CA GLU A 178 12.79 1.88 -6.67
C GLU A 178 13.06 2.43 -8.06
N THR A 179 12.15 2.20 -9.00
CA THR A 179 12.25 2.72 -10.35
C THR A 179 10.88 3.10 -10.91
N ALA A 180 10.81 4.25 -11.57
CA ALA A 180 9.63 4.63 -12.36
C ALA A 180 9.73 4.17 -13.81
N LYS A 181 10.96 3.90 -14.29
CA LYS A 181 11.28 3.54 -15.67
C LYS A 181 11.85 2.12 -15.72
N ASP A 182 11.97 1.63 -16.94
CA ASP A 182 12.65 0.36 -17.19
C ASP A 182 14.13 0.46 -16.80
N ILE A 183 14.62 -0.62 -16.20
CA ILE A 183 16.05 -0.75 -15.88
C ILE A 183 16.78 -1.21 -17.14
N ASN A 184 17.84 -0.52 -17.52
CA ASN A 184 18.68 -0.92 -18.63
C ASN A 184 19.30 -2.30 -18.32
N GLU A 185 19.33 -3.17 -19.32
CA GLU A 185 19.84 -4.56 -19.18
C GLU A 185 21.28 -4.61 -18.69
N GLU A 186 22.14 -3.70 -19.15
CA GLU A 186 23.54 -3.60 -18.73
C GLU A 186 23.64 -3.21 -17.26
N THR A 187 22.88 -2.20 -16.82
CA THR A 187 22.81 -1.77 -15.42
C THR A 187 22.30 -2.92 -14.53
N TRP A 188 21.29 -3.64 -15.02
CA TRP A 188 20.73 -4.78 -14.31
C TRP A 188 21.75 -5.93 -14.17
N ARG A 189 22.49 -6.25 -15.22
CA ARG A 189 23.53 -7.28 -15.22
C ARG A 189 24.65 -6.93 -14.23
N ARG A 190 25.14 -5.68 -14.26
CA ARG A 190 26.17 -5.18 -13.32
C ARG A 190 25.68 -5.25 -11.87
N LEU A 191 24.47 -4.85 -11.59
CA LEU A 191 23.89 -4.90 -10.23
C LEU A 191 23.78 -6.33 -9.72
N LYS A 192 23.32 -7.26 -10.53
CA LYS A 192 23.29 -8.70 -10.18
C LYS A 192 24.69 -9.22 -9.89
N SER A 193 25.65 -8.96 -10.76
CA SER A 193 27.05 -9.40 -10.58
C SER A 193 27.65 -8.84 -9.29
N SER A 194 27.43 -7.56 -9.02
CA SER A 194 27.91 -6.92 -7.80
C SER A 194 27.26 -7.50 -6.54
N ALA A 195 25.95 -7.77 -6.58
CA ALA A 195 25.23 -8.41 -5.47
C ALA A 195 25.75 -9.84 -5.18
N THR A 196 25.98 -10.63 -6.22
CA THR A 196 26.54 -11.98 -6.09
C THR A 196 27.98 -11.95 -5.56
N CYS A 197 28.80 -11.00 -6.01
CA CYS A 197 30.17 -10.85 -5.49
C CYS A 197 30.24 -10.47 -4.02
N MET A 198 29.25 -9.72 -3.51
CA MET A 198 29.19 -9.32 -2.10
C MET A 198 28.77 -10.44 -1.15
N THR A 199 28.14 -11.48 -1.66
CA THR A 199 27.60 -12.58 -0.86
C THR A 199 27.89 -13.94 -1.49
N PRO A 200 29.15 -14.40 -1.41
CA PRO A 200 29.55 -15.67 -2.04
C PRO A 200 28.84 -16.90 -1.50
N CYS A 201 28.32 -16.83 -0.27
CA CYS A 201 27.66 -17.95 0.43
C CYS A 201 26.14 -17.79 0.51
N GLY A 202 25.54 -16.95 -0.33
CA GLY A 202 24.45 -16.46 -0.10
C GLY A 202 23.01 -16.42 -0.39
N GLU A 203 22.23 -16.26 0.58
CA GLU A 203 20.80 -15.98 0.53
C GLU A 203 20.51 -14.47 0.42
N SER A 204 21.10 -13.80 -0.58
CA SER A 204 20.77 -12.42 -0.84
C SER A 204 19.47 -12.31 -1.62
N LYS A 205 18.69 -11.24 -1.34
CA LYS A 205 17.39 -11.02 -1.97
C LYS A 205 17.28 -9.61 -2.52
N ILE A 206 16.53 -9.48 -3.61
CA ILE A 206 16.22 -8.18 -4.23
C ILE A 206 14.70 -7.98 -4.22
N ILE A 207 14.26 -6.80 -3.82
CA ILE A 207 12.91 -6.31 -4.06
C ILE A 207 13.00 -5.15 -5.06
N ILE A 208 12.22 -5.22 -6.14
CA ILE A 208 12.14 -4.15 -7.12
C ILE A 208 10.73 -3.59 -7.10
N THR A 209 10.59 -2.29 -6.91
CA THR A 209 9.29 -1.61 -6.98
C THR A 209 9.21 -0.72 -8.20
N SER A 210 8.12 -0.81 -8.97
CA SER A 210 7.91 0.02 -10.16
C SER A 210 6.44 0.29 -10.45
N ARG A 211 6.22 1.24 -11.36
CA ARG A 211 4.94 1.45 -12.05
C ARG A 211 4.84 0.61 -13.33
N SER A 212 5.99 0.24 -13.90
CA SER A 212 6.07 -0.51 -15.15
C SER A 212 5.94 -2.01 -14.91
N ASP A 213 5.05 -2.65 -15.67
CA ASP A 213 4.92 -4.11 -15.66
C ASP A 213 6.16 -4.84 -16.20
N ARG A 214 7.04 -4.15 -16.90
CA ARG A 214 8.26 -4.77 -17.49
C ARG A 214 9.20 -5.32 -16.45
N ILE A 215 9.18 -4.80 -15.21
CA ILE A 215 10.01 -5.35 -14.13
C ILE A 215 9.62 -6.77 -13.74
N VAL A 216 8.42 -7.23 -14.10
CA VAL A 216 7.96 -8.61 -13.83
C VAL A 216 8.92 -9.62 -14.44
N ASN A 217 9.47 -9.33 -15.61
CA ASN A 217 10.43 -10.19 -16.31
C ASN A 217 11.79 -10.28 -15.61
N LEU A 218 12.10 -9.38 -14.68
CA LEU A 218 13.33 -9.40 -13.89
C LEU A 218 13.20 -10.30 -12.65
N GLY A 219 11.98 -10.69 -12.29
CA GLY A 219 11.68 -11.47 -11.11
C GLY A 219 12.05 -12.93 -11.23
N THR A 220 12.44 -13.56 -10.11
CA THR A 220 12.57 -15.01 -9.97
C THR A 220 11.33 -15.62 -9.30
N THR A 221 10.47 -14.78 -8.77
CA THR A 221 9.19 -15.14 -8.15
C THR A 221 8.04 -14.41 -8.85
N GLU A 222 6.84 -14.90 -8.66
CA GLU A 222 5.64 -14.22 -9.14
C GLU A 222 5.56 -12.79 -8.58
N ALA A 223 5.29 -11.82 -9.45
CA ALA A 223 5.21 -10.41 -9.07
C ALA A 223 4.05 -10.14 -8.09
N LEU A 224 4.31 -9.29 -7.10
CA LEU A 224 3.27 -8.76 -6.23
C LEU A 224 2.65 -7.52 -6.88
N ARG A 225 1.34 -7.58 -7.16
CA ARG A 225 0.59 -6.46 -7.70
C ARG A 225 -0.12 -5.71 -6.58
N LEU A 226 0.20 -4.42 -6.43
CA LEU A 226 -0.47 -3.52 -5.49
C LEU A 226 -1.45 -2.63 -6.25
N ASP A 227 -2.72 -2.74 -5.93
CA ASP A 227 -3.77 -1.85 -6.42
C ASP A 227 -4.25 -0.89 -5.33
N TYR A 228 -5.04 0.11 -5.72
CA TYR A 228 -5.73 0.94 -4.74
C TYR A 228 -6.67 0.09 -3.90
N LEU A 229 -6.94 0.56 -2.68
CA LEU A 229 -7.91 -0.14 -1.82
C LEU A 229 -9.28 -0.20 -2.53
N PRO A 230 -10.02 -1.31 -2.40
CA PRO A 230 -11.43 -1.35 -2.78
C PRO A 230 -12.21 -0.21 -2.12
N GLN A 231 -13.28 0.25 -2.77
CA GLN A 231 -14.06 1.41 -2.30
C GLN A 231 -14.57 1.25 -0.86
N GLU A 232 -14.99 0.04 -0.49
CA GLU A 232 -15.45 -0.29 0.86
C GLU A 232 -14.32 -0.21 1.88
N ALA A 233 -13.17 -0.80 1.57
CA ALA A 233 -11.99 -0.73 2.44
C ALA A 233 -11.49 0.72 2.59
N TYR A 234 -11.53 1.52 1.50
CA TYR A 234 -11.19 2.93 1.57
C TYR A 234 -12.19 3.73 2.39
N TRP A 235 -13.50 3.42 2.30
CA TRP A 235 -14.51 4.02 3.16
C TRP A 235 -14.23 3.72 4.63
N HIS A 236 -13.95 2.47 4.99
CA HIS A 236 -13.59 2.11 6.37
C HIS A 236 -12.34 2.84 6.86
N PHE A 237 -11.33 2.97 6.02
CA PHE A 237 -10.15 3.76 6.31
C PHE A 237 -10.50 5.23 6.58
N PHE A 238 -11.26 5.87 5.68
CA PHE A 238 -11.65 7.27 5.81
C PHE A 238 -12.56 7.50 7.03
N LYS A 239 -13.57 6.64 7.23
CA LYS A 239 -14.46 6.64 8.40
C LYS A 239 -13.66 6.63 9.70
N SER A 240 -12.70 5.73 9.81
CA SER A 240 -11.83 5.62 10.99
C SER A 240 -10.96 6.87 11.21
N LEU A 241 -10.48 7.51 10.15
CA LEU A 241 -9.74 8.77 10.24
C LEU A 241 -10.59 9.93 10.70
N VAL A 242 -11.84 10.03 10.22
CA VAL A 242 -12.74 11.16 10.48
C VAL A 242 -13.37 11.05 11.86
N PHE A 243 -13.95 9.90 12.18
CA PHE A 243 -14.75 9.72 13.39
C PHE A 243 -13.91 9.33 14.61
N ARG A 244 -12.75 8.67 14.40
CA ARG A 244 -11.91 8.16 15.48
C ARG A 244 -12.74 7.41 16.54
N SER A 245 -12.81 7.98 17.76
CA SER A 245 -13.57 7.50 18.92
C SER A 245 -15.06 7.79 18.85
N THR A 246 -15.50 8.70 17.99
CA THR A 246 -16.91 9.05 17.86
C THR A 246 -17.66 7.96 17.10
N ASN A 247 -18.78 7.49 17.66
CA ASN A 247 -19.62 6.53 16.96
C ASN A 247 -20.32 7.21 15.76
N SER A 248 -19.99 6.77 14.54
CA SER A 248 -20.58 7.29 13.30
C SER A 248 -22.09 7.01 13.20
N ASP A 249 -22.57 5.96 13.85
CA ASP A 249 -23.98 5.55 13.80
C ASP A 249 -24.87 6.51 14.60
N GLU A 250 -24.29 7.21 15.57
CA GLU A 250 -24.93 8.29 16.30
C GLU A 250 -24.99 9.62 15.52
N GLN A 251 -24.26 9.68 14.40
CA GLN A 251 -24.13 10.88 13.57
C GLN A 251 -24.44 10.59 12.08
N PRO A 252 -25.64 10.07 11.75
CA PRO A 252 -25.93 9.58 10.40
C PRO A 252 -25.78 10.64 9.30
N LYS A 253 -26.12 11.89 9.60
CA LYS A 253 -25.92 13.00 8.65
C LYS A 253 -24.45 13.26 8.33
N LEU A 254 -23.58 13.19 9.34
CA LEU A 254 -22.14 13.35 9.16
C LEU A 254 -21.56 12.13 8.44
N ALA A 255 -22.01 10.92 8.77
CA ALA A 255 -21.57 9.69 8.13
C ALA A 255 -21.88 9.70 6.62
N THR A 256 -23.08 10.13 6.23
CA THR A 256 -23.45 10.29 4.81
C THR A 256 -22.55 11.29 4.08
N MET A 257 -22.33 12.46 4.65
CA MET A 257 -21.44 13.47 4.05
C MET A 257 -19.99 12.99 3.96
N ALA A 258 -19.50 12.30 4.99
CA ALA A 258 -18.18 11.70 4.96
C ALA A 258 -18.04 10.65 3.83
N MET A 259 -19.07 9.83 3.63
CA MET A 259 -19.10 8.86 2.53
C MET A 259 -19.06 9.54 1.18
N GLU A 260 -19.85 10.61 0.98
CA GLU A 260 -19.84 11.39 -0.25
C GLU A 260 -18.45 12.02 -0.50
N ILE A 261 -17.81 12.58 0.54
CA ILE A 261 -16.44 13.11 0.43
C ILE A 261 -15.45 11.98 0.07
N ALA A 262 -15.54 10.82 0.71
CA ALA A 262 -14.68 9.68 0.40
C ALA A 262 -14.79 9.23 -1.07
N LEU A 263 -16.00 9.25 -1.63
CA LEU A 263 -16.25 8.95 -3.04
C LEU A 263 -15.54 9.94 -3.98
N GLU A 264 -15.58 11.23 -3.64
CA GLU A 264 -14.91 12.26 -4.44
C GLU A 264 -13.38 12.21 -4.33
N LEU A 265 -12.83 11.74 -3.20
CA LEU A 265 -11.38 11.60 -2.98
C LEU A 265 -10.74 10.41 -3.71
N ARG A 266 -11.53 9.49 -4.24
CA ARG A 266 -11.14 8.37 -5.11
C ARG A 266 -9.89 7.61 -4.62
N GLN A 267 -9.93 7.08 -3.40
CA GLN A 267 -8.89 6.20 -2.82
C GLN A 267 -7.51 6.85 -2.61
N CYS A 268 -7.41 8.17 -2.66
CA CYS A 268 -6.17 8.89 -2.36
C CYS A 268 -5.91 8.96 -0.85
N PHE A 269 -4.92 8.24 -0.35
CA PHE A 269 -4.57 8.21 1.07
C PHE A 269 -4.21 9.59 1.65
N THR A 270 -3.39 10.36 0.93
CA THR A 270 -2.97 11.69 1.38
C THR A 270 -4.16 12.64 1.45
N SER A 271 -5.01 12.65 0.42
CA SER A 271 -6.23 13.47 0.41
C SER A 271 -7.19 13.08 1.52
N ALA A 272 -7.33 11.77 1.80
CA ALA A 272 -8.14 11.28 2.92
C ALA A 272 -7.65 11.81 4.27
N ARG A 273 -6.34 11.76 4.51
CA ARG A 273 -5.75 12.23 5.78
C ARG A 273 -5.91 13.74 5.96
N ILE A 274 -5.70 14.51 4.91
CA ILE A 274 -5.90 15.98 4.93
C ILE A 274 -7.37 16.30 5.17
N ALA A 275 -8.28 15.73 4.38
CA ALA A 275 -9.71 15.98 4.52
C ALA A 275 -10.24 15.55 5.90
N ALA A 276 -9.82 14.39 6.40
CA ALA A 276 -10.20 13.92 7.73
C ALA A 276 -9.71 14.87 8.85
N GLY A 277 -8.51 15.44 8.71
CA GLY A 277 -8.02 16.48 9.62
C GLY A 277 -8.97 17.67 9.65
N ILE A 278 -9.26 18.24 8.48
CA ILE A 278 -10.16 19.40 8.32
C ILE A 278 -11.54 19.12 8.91
N LEU A 279 -12.12 17.95 8.65
CA LEU A 279 -13.45 17.59 9.15
C LEU A 279 -13.49 17.43 10.67
N ARG A 280 -12.42 16.91 11.27
CA ARG A 280 -12.31 16.78 12.73
C ARG A 280 -12.15 18.11 13.46
N ASP A 281 -11.41 19.05 12.88
CA ASP A 281 -11.18 20.37 13.48
C ASP A 281 -12.50 21.14 13.65
N ASN A 282 -13.53 20.83 12.85
CA ASN A 282 -14.86 21.37 12.98
C ASN A 282 -15.93 20.30 12.72
N PHE A 283 -16.31 19.58 13.78
CA PHE A 283 -17.26 18.47 13.73
C PHE A 283 -18.71 18.96 13.65
N ASN A 284 -19.07 19.62 12.55
CA ASN A 284 -20.36 20.25 12.32
C ASN A 284 -20.89 20.00 10.90
N ALA A 285 -22.17 19.61 10.80
CA ALA A 285 -22.82 19.26 9.53
C ALA A 285 -22.80 20.42 8.50
N ARG A 286 -22.96 21.67 8.93
CA ARG A 286 -22.92 22.83 8.03
C ARG A 286 -21.52 23.03 7.46
N PHE A 287 -20.50 22.88 8.29
CA PHE A 287 -19.11 22.97 7.87
C PHE A 287 -18.74 21.84 6.90
N TRP A 288 -19.13 20.59 7.22
CA TRP A 288 -18.86 19.44 6.36
C TRP A 288 -19.55 19.56 5.00
N ARG A 289 -20.76 20.13 4.96
CA ARG A 289 -21.44 20.45 3.70
C ARG A 289 -20.62 21.44 2.87
N THR A 290 -20.09 22.49 3.49
CA THR A 290 -19.24 23.46 2.79
C THR A 290 -17.97 22.79 2.24
N VAL A 291 -17.34 21.89 3.01
CA VAL A 291 -16.16 21.13 2.53
C VAL A 291 -16.52 20.26 1.33
N LEU A 292 -17.64 19.52 1.39
CA LEU A 292 -18.11 18.69 0.28
C LEU A 292 -18.37 19.50 -0.98
N ASP A 293 -19.01 20.67 -0.84
CA ASP A 293 -19.27 21.58 -1.96
C ASP A 293 -17.94 22.10 -2.57
N CYS A 294 -16.97 22.47 -1.74
CA CYS A 294 -15.64 22.88 -2.19
C CYS A 294 -14.90 21.74 -2.93
N VAL A 295 -14.99 20.51 -2.46
CA VAL A 295 -14.38 19.33 -3.12
C VAL A 295 -15.01 19.13 -4.50
N ARG A 296 -16.34 19.22 -4.59
CA ARG A 296 -17.09 19.12 -5.87
C ARG A 296 -16.76 20.25 -6.83
N GLU A 297 -16.71 21.49 -6.35
CA GLU A 297 -16.29 22.65 -7.15
C GLU A 297 -14.87 22.47 -7.69
N SER A 298 -13.92 21.99 -6.85
CA SER A 298 -12.55 21.74 -7.27
C SER A 298 -12.48 20.67 -8.36
N LYS A 299 -13.25 19.59 -8.23
CA LYS A 299 -13.38 18.56 -9.26
C LYS A 299 -13.87 19.17 -10.58
N GLN A 300 -14.94 19.97 -10.53
CA GLN A 300 -15.48 20.61 -11.71
C GLN A 300 -14.48 21.57 -12.36
N THR A 301 -13.75 22.35 -11.57
CA THR A 301 -12.70 23.24 -12.06
C THR A 301 -11.61 22.48 -12.80
N ASN A 302 -11.12 21.36 -12.23
CA ASN A 302 -10.09 20.54 -12.89
C ASN A 302 -10.60 19.89 -14.17
N LEU A 303 -11.86 19.44 -14.19
CA LEU A 303 -12.49 18.91 -15.41
C LEU A 303 -12.58 19.99 -16.50
N LEU A 304 -13.00 21.22 -16.17
CA LEU A 304 -13.07 22.31 -17.12
C LEU A 304 -11.71 22.77 -17.64
N MET A 305 -10.69 22.78 -16.76
CA MET A 305 -9.37 23.28 -17.10
C MET A 305 -8.50 22.26 -17.82
N PHE A 306 -8.65 20.97 -17.53
CA PHE A 306 -7.73 19.91 -17.95
C PHE A 306 -8.41 18.71 -18.59
N ASP A 307 -9.74 18.70 -18.66
CA ASP A 307 -10.53 17.53 -19.09
C ASP A 307 -10.22 16.24 -18.31
N GLN A 308 -9.71 16.40 -17.07
CA GLN A 308 -9.32 15.30 -16.21
C GLN A 308 -9.75 15.51 -14.77
N HIS A 309 -10.13 14.43 -14.10
CA HIS A 309 -10.40 14.45 -12.68
C HIS A 309 -9.12 14.77 -11.87
N PRO A 310 -9.17 15.61 -10.80
CA PRO A 310 -7.98 15.99 -10.03
C PRO A 310 -7.19 14.77 -9.51
N TYR A 311 -7.88 13.70 -9.15
CA TYR A 311 -7.23 12.46 -8.74
C TYR A 311 -6.37 11.80 -9.84
N LEU A 312 -6.83 11.79 -11.09
CA LEU A 312 -6.07 11.24 -12.20
C LEU A 312 -4.81 12.07 -12.44
N ARG A 313 -4.94 13.39 -12.38
CA ARG A 313 -3.80 14.31 -12.48
C ARG A 313 -2.76 14.08 -11.39
N LEU A 314 -3.22 13.89 -10.14
CA LEU A 314 -2.34 13.54 -9.02
C LEU A 314 -1.63 12.19 -9.23
N ARG A 315 -2.27 11.25 -9.91
CA ARG A 315 -1.65 9.96 -10.27
C ARG A 315 -0.58 10.08 -11.35
N GLU A 316 -0.66 11.10 -12.16
CA GLU A 316 0.30 11.37 -13.25
C GLU A 316 1.38 12.38 -12.84
N ASP A 317 1.44 12.77 -11.55
CA ASP A 317 2.25 13.88 -11.02
C ASP A 317 2.00 15.20 -11.75
N ALA A 318 0.80 15.35 -12.33
CA ALA A 318 0.42 16.55 -13.04
C ALA A 318 -0.12 17.61 -12.09
N PRO A 319 0.05 18.89 -12.43
CA PRO A 319 -0.46 19.99 -11.62
C PRO A 319 -1.98 19.98 -11.47
N VAL A 320 -2.49 20.39 -10.29
CA VAL A 320 -3.90 20.31 -9.95
C VAL A 320 -4.36 21.56 -9.20
N TYR A 321 -5.58 22.02 -9.49
CA TYR A 321 -6.25 23.05 -8.67
C TYR A 321 -6.84 22.42 -7.41
N CYS A 322 -6.45 22.95 -6.25
CA CYS A 322 -7.02 22.60 -4.95
C CYS A 322 -7.94 23.70 -4.43
N TRP A 323 -8.93 23.29 -3.65
CA TRP A 323 -9.92 24.20 -3.06
C TRP A 323 -9.43 24.88 -1.78
N ARG A 324 -10.05 26.01 -1.46
CA ARG A 324 -9.93 26.73 -0.19
C ARG A 324 -11.31 27.16 0.31
N LEU A 325 -11.49 27.19 1.62
CA LEU A 325 -12.75 27.65 2.23
C LEU A 325 -12.94 29.17 2.18
N VAL A 326 -11.88 29.94 1.91
CA VAL A 326 -11.92 31.40 1.88
C VAL A 326 -12.56 31.93 0.60
N LYS A 327 -13.49 32.86 0.72
CA LYS A 327 -14.26 33.44 -0.42
C LYS A 327 -13.40 34.13 -1.48
N ARG A 328 -12.28 34.78 -1.10
CA ARG A 328 -11.31 35.38 -2.03
C ARG A 328 -10.23 34.34 -2.35
N HIS A 329 -9.95 34.09 -3.61
CA HIS A 329 -9.00 33.08 -4.07
C HIS A 329 -9.36 31.66 -3.59
N ARG A 330 -10.50 31.15 -4.07
CA ARG A 330 -11.02 29.81 -3.72
C ARG A 330 -10.10 28.67 -4.10
N TYR A 331 -9.11 28.91 -4.94
CA TYR A 331 -8.24 27.89 -5.47
C TYR A 331 -6.78 28.28 -5.32
N PHE A 332 -5.96 27.28 -5.17
CA PHE A 332 -4.51 27.35 -5.34
C PHE A 332 -4.06 26.18 -6.19
N PHE A 333 -2.90 26.32 -6.78
CA PHE A 333 -2.38 25.36 -7.74
C PHE A 333 -1.24 24.58 -7.09
N ILE A 334 -1.30 23.25 -7.13
CA ILE A 334 -0.23 22.38 -6.70
C ILE A 334 0.53 21.96 -7.96
N CYS A 335 1.82 22.32 -8.01
CA CYS A 335 2.70 22.07 -9.15
C CYS A 335 3.42 20.73 -9.04
N ASN A 336 3.99 20.44 -7.89
CA ASN A 336 4.82 19.28 -7.66
C ASN A 336 4.56 18.68 -6.28
N HIS A 337 4.94 17.41 -6.15
CA HIS A 337 4.89 16.68 -4.90
C HIS A 337 6.25 16.07 -4.61
N HIS A 338 6.69 16.19 -3.36
CA HIS A 338 7.96 15.65 -2.89
C HIS A 338 7.71 14.76 -1.67
N GLN A 339 8.58 13.77 -1.50
CA GLN A 339 8.59 12.88 -0.36
C GLN A 339 10.01 12.84 0.20
N SER A 340 10.17 13.11 1.49
CA SER A 340 11.48 13.08 2.15
C SER A 340 11.41 12.46 3.53
N GLU A 341 12.49 11.82 3.96
CA GLU A 341 12.66 11.33 5.34
C GLU A 341 13.29 12.40 6.25
N SER A 342 13.90 13.45 5.68
CA SER A 342 14.62 14.46 6.43
C SER A 342 13.68 15.30 7.29
N SER A 343 14.04 15.49 8.55
CA SER A 343 13.39 16.43 9.47
C SER A 343 13.91 17.86 9.34
N GLU A 344 15.02 18.08 8.62
CA GLU A 344 15.73 19.36 8.64
C GLU A 344 15.09 20.45 7.78
N ASN A 345 14.38 20.07 6.70
CA ASN A 345 13.79 21.02 5.74
C ASN A 345 12.26 20.87 5.59
N VAL A 346 11.56 20.70 6.71
CA VAL A 346 10.10 20.58 6.66
C VAL A 346 9.47 21.97 6.54
N PRO A 347 8.61 22.22 5.52
CA PRO A 347 7.92 23.50 5.39
C PRO A 347 7.11 23.84 6.64
N LYS A 348 7.17 25.12 7.06
CA LYS A 348 6.40 25.63 8.21
C LYS A 348 4.91 25.81 7.87
N ILE A 349 4.57 25.92 6.60
CA ILE A 349 3.21 26.10 6.12
C ILE A 349 2.56 24.75 5.94
N ASN A 350 1.42 24.51 6.60
CA ASN A 350 0.65 23.29 6.39
C ASN A 350 -0.38 23.47 5.27
N LEU A 351 -0.53 22.48 4.42
CA LEU A 351 -1.53 22.48 3.36
C LEU A 351 -2.95 22.61 3.92
N GLN A 352 -3.22 22.00 5.06
CA GLN A 352 -4.49 22.10 5.77
C GLN A 352 -4.82 23.53 6.16
N ASP A 353 -3.86 24.30 6.68
CA ASP A 353 -4.03 25.73 7.04
C ASP A 353 -4.33 26.59 5.81
N ILE A 354 -3.69 26.27 4.67
CA ILE A 354 -3.98 26.96 3.41
C ILE A 354 -5.42 26.69 2.98
N MET A 355 -5.87 25.45 3.05
CA MET A 355 -7.23 25.06 2.66
C MET A 355 -8.29 25.69 3.57
N LEU A 356 -8.04 25.76 4.87
CA LEU A 356 -8.90 26.43 5.85
C LEU A 356 -8.86 27.95 5.74
N GLY A 357 -7.80 28.52 5.16
CA GLY A 357 -7.58 29.96 5.11
C GLY A 357 -7.02 30.54 6.41
N CYS A 358 -6.46 29.73 7.29
CA CYS A 358 -5.98 30.09 8.63
C CYS A 358 -4.50 30.47 8.65
N GLY A 359 -3.72 30.47 7.70
CA GLY A 359 -2.25 30.58 7.71
C GLY A 359 -1.66 32.00 7.61
N GLY A 360 -2.39 33.07 7.90
CA GLY A 360 -1.88 34.44 7.75
C GLY A 360 -1.68 34.85 6.28
N LYS A 361 -0.74 35.79 6.01
CA LYS A 361 -0.40 36.18 4.64
C LYS A 361 0.39 35.04 3.98
N LEU A 362 -0.20 34.42 2.96
CA LEU A 362 0.50 33.44 2.13
C LEU A 362 1.60 34.14 1.32
N PRO A 363 2.73 33.44 1.07
CA PRO A 363 3.80 33.96 0.21
C PRO A 363 3.27 34.29 -1.18
N CYS A 364 3.80 35.35 -1.80
CA CYS A 364 3.57 35.63 -3.20
C CYS A 364 4.45 34.71 -4.06
N GLY A 365 3.86 34.14 -5.12
CA GLY A 365 4.58 33.25 -6.03
C GLY A 365 4.49 31.79 -5.65
N GLU A 366 5.55 31.03 -5.88
CA GLU A 366 5.65 29.61 -5.55
C GLU A 366 6.22 29.44 -4.14
N PHE A 367 5.64 28.52 -3.38
CA PHE A 367 6.07 28.18 -2.03
C PHE A 367 5.81 26.70 -1.72
N GLU A 368 6.52 26.18 -0.75
CA GLU A 368 6.33 24.81 -0.30
C GLU A 368 5.42 24.73 0.91
N ALA A 369 4.59 23.70 0.94
CA ALA A 369 3.71 23.38 2.05
C ALA A 369 3.81 21.91 2.45
N LEU A 370 3.70 21.63 3.74
CA LEU A 370 3.60 20.29 4.28
C LEU A 370 2.17 19.77 4.06
N ALA A 371 2.02 18.78 3.21
CA ALA A 371 0.73 18.13 2.95
C ALA A 371 0.38 17.14 4.07
N TRP A 372 1.36 16.31 4.47
CA TRP A 372 1.16 15.27 5.47
C TRP A 372 2.50 14.78 6.03
N ARG A 373 2.53 14.48 7.33
CA ARG A 373 3.62 13.74 7.96
C ARG A 373 3.13 12.34 8.32
N SER A 374 3.81 11.31 7.83
CA SER A 374 3.48 9.92 8.16
C SER A 374 3.79 9.65 9.64
N ARG A 375 2.87 8.99 10.32
CA ARG A 375 3.07 8.44 11.66
C ARG A 375 3.55 6.99 11.64
N ILE A 376 3.53 6.39 10.46
CA ILE A 376 4.01 5.02 10.22
C ILE A 376 5.44 5.11 9.71
N PRO A 377 6.39 4.32 10.23
CA PRO A 377 7.72 4.23 9.65
C PRO A 377 7.65 3.97 8.14
N PRO A 378 8.48 4.66 7.35
CA PRO A 378 9.65 5.46 7.67
C PRO A 378 9.42 6.95 8.04
N TYR A 379 8.23 7.35 8.45
CA TYR A 379 7.88 8.70 8.91
C TYR A 379 8.08 9.79 7.85
N TYR A 380 7.75 9.50 6.61
CA TYR A 380 7.87 10.44 5.50
C TYR A 380 7.13 11.75 5.71
N ASN A 381 7.78 12.84 5.28
CA ASN A 381 7.14 14.13 5.05
C ASN A 381 6.72 14.20 3.57
N TYR A 382 5.45 14.43 3.35
CA TYR A 382 4.89 14.68 2.02
C TYR A 382 4.71 16.19 1.88
N THR A 383 5.49 16.80 0.99
CA THR A 383 5.46 18.23 0.71
C THR A 383 4.92 18.50 -0.68
N VAL A 384 4.39 19.68 -0.89
CA VAL A 384 3.84 20.12 -2.16
C VAL A 384 4.32 21.53 -2.49
N SER A 385 4.71 21.75 -3.73
CA SER A 385 4.96 23.10 -4.23
C SER A 385 3.65 23.71 -4.69
N CYS A 386 3.29 24.83 -4.11
CA CYS A 386 2.02 25.53 -4.31
C CYS A 386 2.22 26.89 -4.96
N LYS A 387 1.24 27.32 -5.75
CA LYS A 387 1.17 28.66 -6.32
C LYS A 387 -0.24 29.20 -6.19
N MET A 388 -0.35 30.44 -5.70
CA MET A 388 -1.64 31.14 -5.66
C MET A 388 -1.97 31.65 -7.06
N GLN A 389 -2.87 30.96 -7.74
CA GLN A 389 -3.30 31.29 -9.11
C GLN A 389 -4.80 31.06 -9.26
N ALA A 390 -5.51 32.05 -9.79
CA ALA A 390 -6.89 31.87 -10.19
C ALA A 390 -6.97 31.02 -11.47
N PRO A 391 -7.98 30.15 -11.61
CA PRO A 391 -8.22 29.43 -12.85
C PRO A 391 -8.44 30.43 -14.00
N GLN A 392 -7.60 30.36 -15.03
CA GLN A 392 -7.79 31.12 -16.25
C GLN A 392 -8.52 30.23 -17.25
N LEU A 393 -9.83 30.44 -17.40
CA LEU A 393 -10.60 29.81 -18.46
C LEU A 393 -10.06 30.35 -19.81
N THR A 394 -9.25 29.57 -20.47
CA THR A 394 -8.95 29.79 -21.89
C THR A 394 -10.23 29.48 -22.66
N VAL A 395 -11.04 30.52 -22.90
CA VAL A 395 -12.15 30.42 -23.87
C VAL A 395 -11.50 30.07 -25.20
N GLY A 396 -11.53 28.78 -25.53
CA GLY A 396 -11.12 28.30 -26.84
C GLY A 396 -11.98 28.97 -27.91
N ARG A 397 -11.45 30.00 -28.54
CA ARG A 397 -11.99 30.51 -29.80
C ARG A 397 -11.96 29.35 -30.79
N LYS A 398 -13.11 28.66 -30.91
CA LYS A 398 -13.39 27.86 -32.11
C LYS A 398 -13.30 28.84 -33.28
N LYS A 399 -12.20 28.80 -34.02
CA LYS A 399 -12.13 29.41 -35.36
C LYS A 399 -13.26 28.78 -36.17
N ARG A 400 -14.31 29.55 -36.44
CA ARG A 400 -15.23 29.27 -37.54
C ARG A 400 -14.38 29.31 -38.81
N VAL A 401 -14.16 28.17 -39.41
CA VAL A 401 -13.70 28.09 -40.79
C VAL A 401 -14.88 28.53 -41.64
N HIS A 402 -14.81 29.76 -42.16
CA HIS A 402 -15.63 30.16 -43.30
C HIS A 402 -15.20 29.32 -44.48
N GLN A 403 -16.06 28.43 -44.93
CA GLN A 403 -16.04 27.90 -46.30
C GLN A 403 -16.53 29.03 -47.20
N GLU A 404 -15.64 29.62 -47.94
CA GLU A 404 -15.96 30.40 -49.12
C GLU A 404 -16.33 29.41 -50.23
N GLU A 405 -17.62 29.37 -50.54
CA GLU A 405 -18.11 28.75 -51.80
C GLU A 405 -17.70 29.64 -52.95
N GLU A 406 -16.71 29.22 -53.70
CA GLU A 406 -16.43 29.79 -55.05
C GLU A 406 -17.49 29.26 -56.03
N HIS A 407 -18.41 30.15 -56.40
CA HIS A 407 -19.26 30.00 -57.58
C HIS A 407 -18.41 30.25 -58.85
N PHE A 408 -18.21 29.22 -59.62
CA PHE A 408 -17.84 29.35 -61.05
C PHE A 408 -19.10 29.43 -61.90
N VAL A 409 -19.15 30.51 -62.68
CA VAL A 409 -19.99 30.68 -63.88
C VAL A 409 -19.25 30.10 -65.09
#